data_8f813f4c74bf01f0a2ddc27a8ee7f2c8
#
_entry.id   8f813f4c74bf01f0a2ddc27a8ee7f2c8
#
_cell.length_a   1.000
_cell.length_b   1.000
_cell.length_c   1.000
_cell.angle_alpha   90.00
_cell.angle_beta   90.00
_cell.angle_gamma   90.00
#
_symmetry.space_group_name_H-M   'P 1'
#
loop_
_entity.id
_entity.type
_entity.pdbx_description
1 polymer ?
#
loop_
_entity_poly.entity_id
_entity_poly.type
_entity_poly.pdbx_seq_one_letter_code
_entity_poly.pdbx_strand_id
1 'polypeptide(L)'
;MGLSERRACSIVGADRKMVRYRPKRSPDTVLRQRLRDLANERRRFGYRRLFVLLRHEGERSGINRVYRLYREEGLSVRKRRARRRAVGTRAPILVEAKANARWSVDFVHDQFASGRRFRILNVVDDVTREWLAAIPDTSISGQRVARELTMLIERRGTPGMIVSDHGTEFTSNAMLAWVEKYGITWHFIAPGKPMQNGFCESFNGRMRDELLNETLFFGLDHARTKIAHWADDYNQRRPHSALGYQSPAVFAANLTATGDQLRNSDQLRRSPVAPPAPHGVQTAATLNAPG
;
A
#
# COMPACT_ATOMS: atom_id res chain seq x y z
N MET A 1 20.00 61.95 4.38
CA MET A 1 21.03 61.41 5.29
C MET A 1 20.67 59.97 5.65
N GLY A 2 21.49 58.99 5.27
CA GLY A 2 21.28 57.59 5.61
C GLY A 2 21.73 57.27 7.04
N LEU A 3 20.96 56.49 7.78
CA LEU A 3 21.35 55.97 9.09
C LEU A 3 22.51 54.98 8.94
N SER A 4 23.49 55.02 9.85
CA SER A 4 24.52 53.99 9.89
C SER A 4 23.90 52.63 10.28
N GLU A 5 24.41 51.54 9.75
CA GLU A 5 23.96 50.17 10.08
C GLU A 5 23.85 49.92 11.58
N ARG A 6 24.84 50.42 12.36
CA ARG A 6 24.84 50.28 13.83
C ARG A 6 23.62 50.95 14.46
N ARG A 7 23.30 52.19 14.01
CA ARG A 7 22.14 52.92 14.53
C ARG A 7 20.81 52.31 14.08
N ALA A 8 20.72 51.85 12.83
CA ALA A 8 19.56 51.16 12.34
C ALA A 8 19.29 49.86 13.11
N CYS A 9 20.31 49.02 13.34
CA CYS A 9 20.17 47.79 14.13
C CYS A 9 19.76 48.09 15.59
N SER A 10 20.31 49.17 16.19
CA SER A 10 19.92 49.58 17.54
C SER A 10 18.45 50.02 17.63
N ILE A 11 17.95 50.72 16.63
CA ILE A 11 16.55 51.20 16.59
C ILE A 11 15.56 50.02 16.46
N VAL A 12 15.87 48.99 15.60
CA VAL A 12 14.99 47.84 15.36
C VAL A 12 15.28 46.66 16.30
N GLY A 13 16.23 46.77 17.25
CA GLY A 13 16.59 45.70 18.17
C GLY A 13 17.23 44.48 17.49
N ALA A 14 17.86 44.65 16.34
CA ALA A 14 18.46 43.54 15.58
C ALA A 14 19.94 43.35 15.91
N ASP A 15 20.39 42.09 16.06
CA ASP A 15 21.82 41.79 16.20
C ASP A 15 22.55 42.00 14.87
N ARG A 16 23.59 42.85 14.89
CA ARG A 16 24.44 43.14 13.72
C ARG A 16 25.09 41.91 13.13
N LYS A 17 25.42 40.87 13.93
CA LYS A 17 25.97 39.60 13.43
C LYS A 17 24.96 38.89 12.57
N MET A 18 23.68 38.89 12.95
CA MET A 18 22.60 38.31 12.17
C MET A 18 22.36 39.09 10.87
N VAL A 19 22.37 40.39 10.89
CA VAL A 19 22.21 41.25 9.70
C VAL A 19 23.34 41.03 8.68
N ARG A 20 24.57 40.88 9.19
CA ARG A 20 25.76 40.60 8.36
C ARG A 20 25.96 39.16 7.98
N TYR A 21 25.16 38.22 8.54
CA TYR A 21 25.33 36.81 8.25
C TYR A 21 25.09 36.54 6.76
N ARG A 22 26.09 35.97 6.10
CA ARG A 22 25.99 35.44 4.75
C ARG A 22 26.08 33.90 4.86
N PRO A 23 25.08 33.19 4.34
CA PRO A 23 25.11 31.71 4.35
C PRO A 23 26.32 31.20 3.57
N LYS A 24 27.20 30.44 4.20
CA LYS A 24 28.38 29.84 3.59
C LYS A 24 28.10 28.57 2.80
N ARG A 25 26.84 28.09 2.82
CA ARG A 25 26.47 26.89 2.09
C ARG A 25 26.39 27.17 0.60
N SER A 26 26.92 26.21 -0.19
CA SER A 26 26.70 26.19 -1.62
C SER A 26 25.18 26.14 -1.91
N PRO A 27 24.72 26.81 -2.98
CA PRO A 27 23.30 26.77 -3.35
C PRO A 27 22.87 25.33 -3.63
N ASP A 28 21.66 24.99 -3.16
CA ASP A 28 21.05 23.65 -3.30
C ASP A 28 20.57 23.38 -4.75
N THR A 29 21.25 23.89 -5.78
CA THR A 29 20.75 23.92 -7.17
C THR A 29 20.46 22.54 -7.73
N VAL A 30 21.38 21.59 -7.56
CA VAL A 30 21.22 20.22 -8.04
C VAL A 30 20.05 19.52 -7.35
N LEU A 31 19.99 19.63 -6.02
CA LEU A 31 18.90 19.03 -5.25
C LEU A 31 17.55 19.68 -5.57
N ARG A 32 17.50 21.00 -5.78
CA ARG A 32 16.28 21.69 -6.21
C ARG A 32 15.80 21.20 -7.57
N GLN A 33 16.72 21.10 -8.52
CA GLN A 33 16.38 20.61 -9.85
C GLN A 33 15.86 19.19 -9.78
N ARG A 34 16.56 18.26 -9.11
CA ARG A 34 16.10 16.89 -8.99
C ARG A 34 14.77 16.76 -8.27
N LEU A 35 14.54 17.58 -7.24
CA LEU A 35 13.25 17.63 -6.52
C LEU A 35 12.10 18.10 -7.44
N ARG A 36 12.33 19.09 -8.31
CA ARG A 36 11.35 19.52 -9.32
C ARG A 36 11.06 18.42 -10.34
N ASP A 37 12.11 17.74 -10.83
CA ASP A 37 11.96 16.65 -11.80
C ASP A 37 11.12 15.52 -11.24
N LEU A 38 11.42 15.04 -10.02
CA LEU A 38 10.63 14.04 -9.32
C LEU A 38 9.19 14.50 -9.05
N ALA A 39 8.98 15.77 -8.71
CA ALA A 39 7.63 16.30 -8.49
C ALA A 39 6.83 16.37 -9.79
N ASN A 40 7.47 16.63 -10.93
CA ASN A 40 6.84 16.63 -12.25
C ASN A 40 6.53 15.21 -12.73
N GLU A 41 7.44 14.25 -12.49
CA GLU A 41 7.20 12.82 -12.76
C GLU A 41 6.05 12.27 -11.90
N ARG A 42 5.97 12.73 -10.65
CA ARG A 42 5.07 12.22 -9.59
C ARG A 42 4.18 13.33 -9.01
N ARG A 43 3.33 13.93 -9.82
CA ARG A 43 2.53 15.12 -9.49
C ARG A 43 1.70 15.01 -8.22
N ARG A 44 1.38 13.79 -7.77
CA ARG A 44 0.59 13.53 -6.56
C ARG A 44 1.43 13.14 -5.34
N PHE A 45 2.77 13.20 -5.46
CA PHE A 45 3.64 12.87 -4.34
C PHE A 45 3.95 14.13 -3.51
N GLY A 46 3.69 14.02 -2.21
CA GLY A 46 4.14 15.04 -1.25
C GLY A 46 5.62 14.81 -0.87
N TYR A 47 6.21 15.81 -0.22
CA TYR A 47 7.63 15.84 0.14
C TYR A 47 8.17 14.57 0.81
N ARG A 48 7.35 13.84 1.61
CA ARG A 48 7.81 12.60 2.27
C ARG A 48 8.11 11.49 1.29
N ARG A 49 7.27 11.30 0.27
CA ARG A 49 7.53 10.31 -0.78
C ARG A 49 8.67 10.73 -1.69
N LEU A 50 8.73 12.01 -2.06
CA LEU A 50 9.85 12.56 -2.83
C LEU A 50 11.18 12.41 -2.07
N PHE A 51 11.17 12.63 -0.75
CA PHE A 51 12.33 12.38 0.10
C PHE A 51 12.78 10.91 0.05
N VAL A 52 11.85 9.94 0.10
CA VAL A 52 12.19 8.52 -0.01
C VAL A 52 12.80 8.20 -1.37
N LEU A 53 12.24 8.74 -2.47
CA LEU A 53 12.82 8.55 -3.80
C LEU A 53 14.24 9.13 -3.90
N LEU A 54 14.45 10.35 -3.41
CA LEU A 54 15.79 10.96 -3.34
C LEU A 54 16.78 10.09 -2.53
N ARG A 55 16.32 9.48 -1.43
CA ARG A 55 17.16 8.57 -0.64
C ARG A 55 17.53 7.30 -1.41
N HIS A 56 16.63 6.75 -2.22
CA HIS A 56 16.91 5.61 -3.11
C HIS A 56 17.91 5.99 -4.22
N GLU A 57 17.93 7.25 -4.65
CA GLU A 57 18.93 7.78 -5.60
C GLU A 57 20.27 8.13 -4.95
N GLY A 58 20.44 7.90 -3.65
CA GLY A 58 21.68 8.15 -2.91
C GLY A 58 21.79 9.58 -2.32
N GLU A 59 20.77 10.43 -2.44
CA GLU A 59 20.77 11.76 -1.83
C GLU A 59 20.80 11.65 -0.30
N ARG A 60 21.78 12.28 0.34
CA ARG A 60 22.00 12.20 1.79
C ARG A 60 21.35 13.31 2.60
N SER A 61 20.70 14.27 1.95
CA SER A 61 20.02 15.39 2.62
C SER A 61 18.96 14.92 3.60
N GLY A 62 18.83 15.60 4.75
CA GLY A 62 17.81 15.31 5.74
C GLY A 62 16.42 15.78 5.28
N ILE A 63 15.37 15.17 5.83
CA ILE A 63 13.97 15.45 5.49
C ILE A 63 13.57 16.92 5.66
N ASN A 64 14.11 17.60 6.67
CA ASN A 64 13.82 19.02 6.92
C ASN A 64 14.38 19.92 5.82
N ARG A 65 15.57 19.59 5.26
CA ARG A 65 16.15 20.31 4.12
C ARG A 65 15.29 20.11 2.88
N VAL A 66 14.88 18.88 2.58
CA VAL A 66 14.00 18.55 1.45
C VAL A 66 12.64 19.25 1.63
N TYR A 67 12.05 19.25 2.83
CA TYR A 67 10.78 19.94 3.11
C TYR A 67 10.89 21.46 2.88
N ARG A 68 11.97 22.09 3.34
CA ARG A 68 12.21 23.52 3.11
C ARG A 68 12.27 23.83 1.60
N LEU A 69 13.09 23.09 0.85
CA LEU A 69 13.20 23.24 -0.60
C LEU A 69 11.87 23.00 -1.31
N TYR A 70 11.14 21.95 -0.93
CA TYR A 70 9.81 21.63 -1.45
C TYR A 70 8.82 22.80 -1.28
N ARG A 71 8.90 23.50 -0.16
CA ARG A 71 8.08 24.67 0.11
C ARG A 71 8.53 25.90 -0.68
N GLU A 72 9.83 26.16 -0.75
CA GLU A 72 10.42 27.25 -1.51
C GLU A 72 10.13 27.13 -3.01
N GLU A 73 10.11 25.91 -3.54
CA GLU A 73 9.78 25.62 -4.96
C GLU A 73 8.27 25.57 -5.25
N GLY A 74 7.42 25.80 -4.27
CA GLY A 74 5.96 25.80 -4.47
C GLY A 74 5.35 24.44 -4.84
N LEU A 75 6.05 23.33 -4.60
CA LEU A 75 5.66 21.97 -5.01
C LEU A 75 4.52 21.35 -4.19
N SER A 76 3.77 22.12 -3.43
CA SER A 76 2.74 21.63 -2.53
C SER A 76 1.59 20.94 -3.27
N VAL A 77 1.35 19.64 -2.95
CA VAL A 77 0.20 18.90 -3.44
C VAL A 77 -1.06 19.32 -2.67
N ARG A 78 -2.13 19.66 -3.40
CA ARG A 78 -3.41 20.02 -2.81
C ARG A 78 -3.93 18.85 -1.98
N LYS A 79 -4.08 19.06 -0.67
CA LYS A 79 -4.71 18.06 0.21
C LYS A 79 -6.21 18.02 -0.05
N ARG A 80 -6.76 16.81 -0.30
CA ARG A 80 -8.22 16.64 -0.23
C ARG A 80 -8.68 16.99 1.18
N ARG A 81 -9.73 17.81 1.31
CA ARG A 81 -10.36 18.03 2.62
C ARG A 81 -10.86 16.69 3.14
N ALA A 82 -10.40 16.30 4.33
CA ALA A 82 -10.91 15.11 4.98
C ALA A 82 -12.43 15.28 5.20
N ARG A 83 -13.24 14.32 4.72
CA ARG A 83 -14.63 14.25 5.12
C ARG A 83 -14.68 14.06 6.62
N ARG A 84 -15.70 14.66 7.29
CA ARG A 84 -15.92 14.44 8.72
C ARG A 84 -15.95 12.92 8.96
N ARG A 85 -15.12 12.45 9.89
CA ARG A 85 -15.13 11.03 10.27
C ARG A 85 -16.48 10.74 10.90
N ALA A 86 -17.22 9.78 10.35
CA ALA A 86 -18.37 9.22 11.04
C ALA A 86 -17.87 8.56 12.33
N VAL A 87 -18.46 8.95 13.44
CA VAL A 87 -18.21 8.33 14.75
C VAL A 87 -19.05 7.07 14.79
N GLY A 88 -18.42 5.89 14.82
CA GLY A 88 -19.08 4.60 14.94
C GLY A 88 -18.06 3.52 15.30
N THR A 89 -18.49 2.51 16.02
CA THR A 89 -17.70 1.31 16.32
C THR A 89 -17.34 0.61 15.02
N ARG A 90 -16.05 0.63 14.68
CA ARG A 90 -15.49 -0.02 13.50
C ARG A 90 -14.79 -1.28 13.99
N ALA A 91 -15.42 -2.44 13.83
CA ALA A 91 -14.72 -3.71 13.96
C ALA A 91 -14.06 -4.02 12.61
N PRO A 92 -12.72 -3.93 12.48
CA PRO A 92 -12.04 -4.39 11.27
C PRO A 92 -12.17 -5.91 11.18
N ILE A 93 -12.35 -6.43 9.96
CA ILE A 93 -12.20 -7.88 9.72
C ILE A 93 -10.75 -8.22 10.08
N LEU A 94 -10.55 -9.07 11.08
CA LEU A 94 -9.23 -9.54 11.44
C LEU A 94 -8.67 -10.37 10.27
N VAL A 95 -7.49 -10.01 9.81
CA VAL A 95 -6.79 -10.67 8.70
C VAL A 95 -5.43 -11.10 9.22
N GLU A 96 -5.06 -12.34 8.96
CA GLU A 96 -3.69 -12.79 9.27
C GLU A 96 -2.66 -11.91 8.57
N ALA A 97 -1.56 -11.64 9.26
CA ALA A 97 -0.46 -10.85 8.72
C ALA A 97 0.44 -11.70 7.80
N LYS A 98 -0.16 -12.28 6.75
CA LYS A 98 0.55 -13.06 5.72
C LYS A 98 0.07 -12.68 4.32
N ALA A 99 0.93 -12.84 3.33
CA ALA A 99 0.56 -12.68 1.92
C ALA A 99 -0.57 -13.66 1.56
N ASN A 100 -1.44 -13.24 0.67
CA ASN A 100 -2.63 -13.99 0.23
C ASN A 100 -3.65 -14.31 1.35
N ALA A 101 -3.57 -13.68 2.52
CA ALA A 101 -4.59 -13.89 3.56
C ALA A 101 -5.96 -13.37 3.09
N ARG A 102 -5.98 -12.23 2.38
CA ARG A 102 -7.21 -11.66 1.82
C ARG A 102 -6.92 -10.85 0.56
N TRP A 103 -7.68 -11.12 -0.49
CA TRP A 103 -7.71 -10.30 -1.70
C TRP A 103 -8.97 -9.46 -1.75
N SER A 104 -8.83 -8.20 -2.11
CA SER A 104 -9.94 -7.29 -2.42
C SER A 104 -10.05 -7.14 -3.93
N VAL A 105 -11.27 -7.29 -4.46
CA VAL A 105 -11.57 -7.22 -5.89
C VAL A 105 -12.59 -6.12 -6.15
N ASP A 106 -12.36 -5.33 -7.19
CA ASP A 106 -13.27 -4.24 -7.58
C ASP A 106 -13.04 -3.79 -9.02
N PHE A 107 -14.03 -3.12 -9.60
CA PHE A 107 -13.95 -2.52 -10.91
C PHE A 107 -13.74 -1.01 -10.84
N VAL A 108 -12.83 -0.53 -11.67
CA VAL A 108 -12.70 0.91 -11.96
C VAL A 108 -13.11 1.17 -13.41
N HIS A 109 -13.90 2.20 -13.63
CA HIS A 109 -14.38 2.58 -14.95
C HIS A 109 -13.64 3.83 -15.44
N ASP A 110 -13.37 3.87 -16.76
CA ASP A 110 -12.82 5.02 -17.45
C ASP A 110 -13.32 5.03 -18.92
N GLN A 111 -12.85 5.97 -19.71
CA GLN A 111 -13.21 6.08 -21.11
C GLN A 111 -12.00 6.40 -21.99
N PHE A 112 -12.07 5.96 -23.24
CA PHE A 112 -11.11 6.35 -24.26
C PHE A 112 -11.38 7.77 -24.78
N ALA A 113 -10.44 8.36 -25.48
CA ALA A 113 -10.61 9.64 -26.17
C ALA A 113 -11.82 9.65 -27.12
N SER A 114 -12.20 8.50 -27.66
CA SER A 114 -13.39 8.32 -28.48
C SER A 114 -14.71 8.36 -27.72
N GLY A 115 -14.70 8.48 -26.38
CA GLY A 115 -15.87 8.39 -25.51
C GLY A 115 -16.34 6.97 -25.18
N ARG A 116 -15.79 5.93 -25.84
CA ARG A 116 -16.13 4.54 -25.52
C ARG A 116 -15.60 4.18 -24.13
N ARG A 117 -16.46 3.62 -23.28
CA ARG A 117 -16.11 3.21 -21.92
C ARG A 117 -15.32 1.90 -21.90
N PHE A 118 -14.42 1.79 -20.93
CA PHE A 118 -13.77 0.55 -20.55
C PHE A 118 -13.73 0.44 -19.03
N ARG A 119 -13.45 -0.74 -18.52
CA ARG A 119 -13.29 -0.99 -17.10
C ARG A 119 -12.04 -1.81 -16.83
N ILE A 120 -11.57 -1.73 -15.60
CA ILE A 120 -10.38 -2.41 -15.15
C ILE A 120 -10.77 -3.26 -13.95
N LEU A 121 -10.62 -4.58 -14.04
CA LEU A 121 -10.73 -5.46 -12.90
C LEU A 121 -9.42 -5.36 -12.10
N ASN A 122 -9.52 -4.90 -10.86
CA ASN A 122 -8.40 -4.77 -9.93
C ASN A 122 -8.49 -5.85 -8.88
N VAL A 123 -7.36 -6.53 -8.62
CA VAL A 123 -7.19 -7.47 -7.51
C VAL A 123 -6.01 -6.99 -6.68
N VAL A 124 -6.23 -6.76 -5.40
CA VAL A 124 -5.21 -6.24 -4.46
C VAL A 124 -5.10 -7.17 -3.27
N ASP A 125 -3.88 -7.48 -2.86
CA ASP A 125 -3.62 -8.13 -1.57
C ASP A 125 -3.75 -7.12 -0.45
N ASP A 126 -4.65 -7.35 0.49
CA ASP A 126 -4.95 -6.41 1.56
C ASP A 126 -3.85 -6.31 2.62
N VAL A 127 -2.97 -7.30 2.70
CA VAL A 127 -1.85 -7.30 3.65
C VAL A 127 -0.63 -6.65 3.03
N THR A 128 -0.19 -7.17 1.89
CA THR A 128 1.04 -6.70 1.23
C THR A 128 0.85 -5.40 0.45
N ARG A 129 -0.41 -5.03 0.13
CA ARG A 129 -0.79 -3.91 -0.74
C ARG A 129 -0.33 -4.10 -2.18
N GLU A 130 0.13 -5.27 -2.57
CA GLU A 130 0.44 -5.57 -3.95
C GLU A 130 -0.80 -5.50 -4.83
N TRP A 131 -0.66 -4.90 -5.98
CA TRP A 131 -1.65 -4.97 -7.04
C TRP A 131 -1.39 -6.24 -7.86
N LEU A 132 -2.17 -7.27 -7.60
CA LEU A 132 -1.95 -8.62 -8.09
C LEU A 132 -2.40 -8.81 -9.54
N ALA A 133 -3.48 -8.13 -9.93
CA ALA A 133 -4.00 -8.17 -11.29
C ALA A 133 -4.66 -6.85 -11.66
N ALA A 134 -4.45 -6.45 -12.92
CA ALA A 134 -5.00 -5.28 -13.57
C ALA A 134 -5.47 -5.69 -14.97
N ILE A 135 -6.77 -5.86 -15.15
CA ILE A 135 -7.31 -6.37 -16.41
C ILE A 135 -8.24 -5.32 -17.03
N PRO A 136 -7.71 -4.46 -17.94
CA PRO A 136 -8.54 -3.52 -18.67
C PRO A 136 -9.24 -4.22 -19.84
N ASP A 137 -10.56 -4.01 -19.95
CA ASP A 137 -11.35 -4.46 -21.08
C ASP A 137 -12.62 -3.60 -21.25
N THR A 138 -13.22 -3.64 -22.42
CA THR A 138 -14.50 -2.99 -22.68
C THR A 138 -15.68 -3.81 -22.18
N SER A 139 -15.49 -5.11 -21.99
CA SER A 139 -16.50 -6.03 -21.42
C SER A 139 -15.78 -7.14 -20.63
N ILE A 140 -16.19 -7.32 -19.39
CA ILE A 140 -15.67 -8.38 -18.50
C ILE A 140 -16.88 -9.10 -17.91
N SER A 141 -17.10 -10.35 -18.30
CA SER A 141 -18.14 -11.21 -17.75
C SER A 141 -17.66 -11.93 -16.50
N GLY A 142 -18.55 -12.55 -15.71
CA GLY A 142 -18.18 -13.40 -14.58
C GLY A 142 -17.29 -14.57 -14.98
N GLN A 143 -17.50 -15.18 -16.16
CA GLN A 143 -16.59 -16.21 -16.69
C GLN A 143 -15.18 -15.69 -16.94
N ARG A 144 -15.06 -14.43 -17.41
CA ARG A 144 -13.76 -13.80 -17.59
C ARG A 144 -13.10 -13.54 -16.24
N VAL A 145 -13.86 -13.06 -15.24
CA VAL A 145 -13.34 -12.87 -13.87
C VAL A 145 -12.83 -14.19 -13.30
N ALA A 146 -13.61 -15.27 -13.39
CA ALA A 146 -13.22 -16.61 -12.92
C ALA A 146 -11.91 -17.08 -13.56
N ARG A 147 -11.74 -16.89 -14.88
CA ARG A 147 -10.50 -17.25 -15.60
C ARG A 147 -9.29 -16.45 -15.11
N GLU A 148 -9.44 -15.14 -14.96
CA GLU A 148 -8.34 -14.28 -14.49
C GLU A 148 -7.92 -14.60 -13.06
N LEU A 149 -8.90 -14.88 -12.18
CA LEU A 149 -8.61 -15.31 -10.82
C LEU A 149 -7.96 -16.69 -10.77
N THR A 150 -8.34 -17.62 -11.67
CA THR A 150 -7.67 -18.94 -11.80
C THR A 150 -6.18 -18.75 -12.14
N MET A 151 -5.87 -17.97 -13.18
CA MET A 151 -4.48 -17.69 -13.55
C MET A 151 -3.70 -16.99 -12.43
N LEU A 152 -4.39 -16.17 -11.62
CA LEU A 152 -3.77 -15.53 -10.49
C LEU A 152 -3.46 -16.52 -9.37
N ILE A 153 -4.37 -17.44 -9.05
CA ILE A 153 -4.18 -18.50 -8.05
C ILE A 153 -3.02 -19.42 -8.45
N GLU A 154 -2.93 -19.79 -9.72
CA GLU A 154 -1.83 -20.63 -10.23
C GLU A 154 -0.45 -19.99 -10.02
N ARG A 155 -0.36 -18.66 -10.09
CA ARG A 155 0.90 -17.92 -9.92
C ARG A 155 1.22 -17.57 -8.46
N ARG A 156 0.20 -17.30 -7.64
CA ARG A 156 0.36 -16.70 -6.31
C ARG A 156 -0.07 -17.62 -5.17
N GLY A 157 -0.76 -18.71 -5.48
CA GLY A 157 -1.44 -19.55 -4.51
C GLY A 157 -2.86 -19.05 -4.19
N THR A 158 -3.63 -19.92 -3.55
CA THR A 158 -5.02 -19.66 -3.18
C THR A 158 -5.11 -18.66 -2.04
N PRO A 159 -5.93 -17.60 -2.14
CA PRO A 159 -6.16 -16.69 -1.04
C PRO A 159 -7.02 -17.34 0.06
N GLY A 160 -6.83 -16.92 1.30
CA GLY A 160 -7.69 -17.33 2.41
C GLY A 160 -9.11 -16.80 2.29
N MET A 161 -9.27 -15.61 1.69
CA MET A 161 -10.57 -14.96 1.49
C MET A 161 -10.50 -13.99 0.30
N ILE A 162 -11.62 -13.85 -0.42
CA ILE A 162 -11.81 -12.76 -1.40
C ILE A 162 -12.96 -11.87 -0.93
N VAL A 163 -12.79 -10.55 -1.09
CA VAL A 163 -13.81 -9.53 -0.74
C VAL A 163 -14.15 -8.73 -1.99
N SER A 164 -15.44 -8.58 -2.31
CA SER A 164 -15.93 -7.73 -3.39
C SER A 164 -17.24 -7.05 -3.02
N ASP A 165 -17.69 -6.13 -3.85
CA ASP A 165 -19.06 -5.67 -3.85
C ASP A 165 -20.02 -6.72 -4.47
N HIS A 166 -21.33 -6.35 -4.58
CA HIS A 166 -22.36 -7.19 -5.20
C HIS A 166 -22.48 -6.94 -6.72
N GLY A 167 -21.40 -6.62 -7.40
CA GLY A 167 -21.43 -6.48 -8.86
C GLY A 167 -21.99 -7.74 -9.53
N THR A 168 -22.78 -7.57 -10.59
CA THR A 168 -23.41 -8.68 -11.31
C THR A 168 -22.42 -9.70 -11.84
N GLU A 169 -21.21 -9.28 -12.13
CA GLU A 169 -20.10 -10.12 -12.55
C GLU A 169 -19.65 -11.07 -11.45
N PHE A 170 -19.62 -10.61 -10.20
CA PHE A 170 -19.19 -11.38 -9.03
C PHE A 170 -20.28 -12.29 -8.49
N THR A 171 -21.57 -11.94 -8.72
CA THR A 171 -22.71 -12.74 -8.27
C THR A 171 -23.25 -13.68 -9.36
N SER A 172 -22.57 -13.79 -10.51
CA SER A 172 -22.96 -14.64 -11.61
C SER A 172 -22.82 -16.13 -11.28
N ASN A 173 -23.64 -17.02 -11.92
CA ASN A 173 -23.55 -18.45 -11.76
C ASN A 173 -22.13 -19.02 -12.03
N ALA A 174 -21.41 -18.42 -12.99
CA ALA A 174 -20.03 -18.79 -13.28
C ALA A 174 -19.10 -18.54 -12.08
N MET A 175 -19.30 -17.46 -11.35
CA MET A 175 -18.51 -17.14 -10.15
C MET A 175 -18.91 -18.03 -8.98
N LEU A 176 -20.19 -18.30 -8.79
CA LEU A 176 -20.65 -19.23 -7.74
C LEU A 176 -20.04 -20.62 -7.91
N ALA A 177 -20.10 -21.18 -9.12
CA ALA A 177 -19.49 -22.46 -9.42
C ALA A 177 -17.95 -22.44 -9.27
N TRP A 178 -17.31 -21.32 -9.60
CA TRP A 178 -15.88 -21.14 -9.45
C TRP A 178 -15.47 -21.11 -7.96
N VAL A 179 -16.20 -20.38 -7.12
CA VAL A 179 -15.97 -20.29 -5.67
C VAL A 179 -16.10 -21.68 -5.02
N GLU A 180 -17.15 -22.43 -5.37
CA GLU A 180 -17.36 -23.79 -4.89
C GLU A 180 -16.21 -24.72 -5.32
N LYS A 181 -15.81 -24.68 -6.60
CA LYS A 181 -14.72 -25.50 -7.13
C LYS A 181 -13.38 -25.29 -6.41
N TYR A 182 -13.06 -24.05 -6.06
CA TYR A 182 -11.78 -23.73 -5.40
C TYR A 182 -11.86 -23.70 -3.87
N GLY A 183 -13.06 -23.84 -3.27
CA GLY A 183 -13.26 -23.84 -1.83
C GLY A 183 -12.87 -22.51 -1.17
N ILE A 184 -13.00 -21.38 -1.89
CA ILE A 184 -12.56 -20.07 -1.42
C ILE A 184 -13.69 -19.39 -0.65
N THR A 185 -13.38 -18.82 0.51
CA THR A 185 -14.31 -17.95 1.22
C THR A 185 -14.48 -16.64 0.46
N TRP A 186 -15.68 -16.42 -0.13
CA TRP A 186 -15.99 -15.17 -0.80
C TRP A 186 -16.93 -14.33 0.08
N HIS A 187 -16.46 -13.14 0.47
CA HIS A 187 -17.22 -12.21 1.29
C HIS A 187 -17.73 -11.04 0.46
N PHE A 188 -19.06 -10.93 0.34
CA PHE A 188 -19.68 -9.75 -0.25
C PHE A 188 -19.85 -8.66 0.80
N ILE A 189 -19.42 -7.44 0.49
CA ILE A 189 -19.60 -6.30 1.40
C ILE A 189 -21.10 -5.98 1.55
N ALA A 190 -21.54 -5.70 2.78
CA ALA A 190 -22.92 -5.34 2.99
C ALA A 190 -23.27 -4.02 2.28
N PRO A 191 -24.49 -3.88 1.71
CA PRO A 191 -24.96 -2.63 1.11
C PRO A 191 -24.79 -1.46 2.08
N GLY A 192 -24.22 -0.35 1.61
CA GLY A 192 -23.99 0.84 2.43
C GLY A 192 -22.80 0.76 3.40
N LYS A 193 -22.00 -0.34 3.38
CA LYS A 193 -20.79 -0.48 4.19
C LYS A 193 -19.51 -0.55 3.33
N PRO A 194 -19.17 0.47 2.55
CA PRO A 194 -18.01 0.47 1.65
C PRO A 194 -16.69 0.26 2.39
N MET A 195 -16.64 0.57 3.68
CA MET A 195 -15.43 0.38 4.50
C MET A 195 -14.94 -1.07 4.58
N GLN A 196 -15.79 -2.06 4.28
CA GLN A 196 -15.40 -3.47 4.25
C GLN A 196 -14.47 -3.78 3.06
N ASN A 197 -14.53 -2.98 1.97
CA ASN A 197 -13.60 -3.02 0.83
C ASN A 197 -12.66 -1.80 0.78
N GLY A 198 -12.42 -1.16 1.93
CA GLY A 198 -11.70 0.12 2.02
C GLY A 198 -10.27 0.10 1.48
N PHE A 199 -9.66 -1.09 1.35
CA PHE A 199 -8.33 -1.22 0.77
C PHE A 199 -8.37 -1.05 -0.74
N CYS A 200 -9.28 -1.74 -1.42
CA CYS A 200 -9.46 -1.61 -2.85
C CYS A 200 -9.98 -0.22 -3.22
N GLU A 201 -10.92 0.34 -2.45
CA GLU A 201 -11.38 1.73 -2.65
C GLU A 201 -10.23 2.75 -2.54
N SER A 202 -9.39 2.59 -1.50
CA SER A 202 -8.22 3.44 -1.32
C SER A 202 -7.20 3.28 -2.46
N PHE A 203 -7.03 2.06 -2.97
CA PHE A 203 -6.20 1.75 -4.13
C PHE A 203 -6.78 2.42 -5.39
N ASN A 204 -8.07 2.19 -5.68
CA ASN A 204 -8.76 2.75 -6.82
C ASN A 204 -8.73 4.29 -6.83
N GLY A 205 -8.85 4.91 -5.65
CA GLY A 205 -8.69 6.35 -5.51
C GLY A 205 -7.30 6.84 -5.90
N ARG A 206 -6.24 6.09 -5.59
CA ARG A 206 -4.87 6.41 -6.01
C ARG A 206 -4.66 6.19 -7.49
N MET A 207 -5.16 5.08 -8.03
CA MET A 207 -5.12 4.79 -9.45
C MET A 207 -5.78 5.91 -10.27
N ARG A 208 -6.95 6.39 -9.83
CA ARG A 208 -7.61 7.55 -10.46
C ARG A 208 -6.73 8.80 -10.40
N ASP A 209 -6.21 9.14 -9.22
CA ASP A 209 -5.44 10.37 -9.02
C ASP A 209 -4.08 10.36 -9.73
N GLU A 210 -3.42 9.21 -9.82
CA GLU A 210 -2.03 9.10 -10.26
C GLU A 210 -1.89 8.59 -11.71
N LEU A 211 -2.93 7.93 -12.26
CA LEU A 211 -2.92 7.37 -13.60
C LEU A 211 -4.10 7.83 -14.45
N LEU A 212 -5.34 7.51 -14.05
CA LEU A 212 -6.50 7.66 -14.94
C LEU A 212 -6.78 9.14 -15.25
N ASN A 213 -6.76 10.01 -14.24
CA ASN A 213 -6.97 11.45 -14.43
C ASN A 213 -5.77 12.18 -15.09
N GLU A 214 -4.62 11.53 -15.20
CA GLU A 214 -3.39 12.10 -15.78
C GLU A 214 -3.11 11.53 -17.19
N THR A 215 -3.96 10.61 -17.69
CA THR A 215 -3.71 9.91 -18.94
C THR A 215 -4.95 9.96 -19.84
N LEU A 216 -4.78 10.38 -21.08
CA LEU A 216 -5.79 10.23 -22.13
C LEU A 216 -5.57 8.90 -22.86
N PHE A 217 -6.55 7.99 -22.77
CA PHE A 217 -6.46 6.66 -23.36
C PHE A 217 -7.00 6.68 -24.79
N PHE A 218 -6.20 6.28 -25.78
CA PHE A 218 -6.61 6.27 -27.20
C PHE A 218 -7.28 4.95 -27.63
N GLY A 219 -7.09 3.88 -26.87
CA GLY A 219 -7.66 2.57 -27.14
C GLY A 219 -7.24 1.54 -26.08
N LEU A 220 -7.72 0.31 -26.26
CA LEU A 220 -7.53 -0.74 -25.25
C LEU A 220 -6.04 -1.14 -25.08
N ASP A 221 -5.28 -1.23 -26.17
CA ASP A 221 -3.86 -1.60 -26.09
C ASP A 221 -3.02 -0.50 -25.46
N HIS A 222 -3.34 0.78 -25.76
CA HIS A 222 -2.72 1.90 -25.06
C HIS A 222 -3.05 1.87 -23.57
N ALA A 223 -4.30 1.58 -23.20
CA ALA A 223 -4.68 1.43 -21.79
C ALA A 223 -3.93 0.28 -21.11
N ARG A 224 -3.84 -0.90 -21.77
CA ARG A 224 -3.06 -2.04 -21.26
C ARG A 224 -1.61 -1.68 -20.99
N THR A 225 -0.96 -1.03 -21.93
CA THR A 225 0.45 -0.61 -21.80
C THR A 225 0.64 0.37 -20.64
N LYS A 226 -0.18 1.42 -20.55
CA LYS A 226 -0.07 2.43 -19.50
C LYS A 226 -0.38 1.85 -18.12
N ILE A 227 -1.39 1.00 -18.01
CA ILE A 227 -1.78 0.33 -16.77
C ILE A 227 -0.69 -0.65 -16.31
N ALA A 228 -0.12 -1.45 -17.21
CA ALA A 228 0.97 -2.36 -16.89
C ALA A 228 2.22 -1.61 -16.38
N HIS A 229 2.57 -0.51 -17.01
CA HIS A 229 3.68 0.34 -16.60
C HIS A 229 3.47 0.93 -15.19
N TRP A 230 2.24 1.41 -14.92
CA TRP A 230 1.90 1.94 -13.60
C TRP A 230 1.83 0.84 -12.54
N ALA A 231 1.41 -0.39 -12.91
CA ALA A 231 1.38 -1.55 -12.03
C ALA A 231 2.79 -1.93 -11.55
N ASP A 232 3.75 -1.97 -12.49
CA ASP A 232 5.15 -2.22 -12.15
C ASP A 232 5.68 -1.15 -11.19
N ASP A 233 5.47 0.12 -11.53
CA ASP A 233 5.89 1.22 -10.68
C ASP A 233 5.23 1.18 -9.29
N TYR A 234 3.91 0.92 -9.24
CA TYR A 234 3.15 0.82 -8.00
C TYR A 234 3.70 -0.27 -7.09
N ASN A 235 3.97 -1.46 -7.64
CA ASN A 235 4.45 -2.60 -6.86
C ASN A 235 5.94 -2.50 -6.51
N GLN A 236 6.78 -2.03 -7.44
CA GLN A 236 8.23 -2.11 -7.28
C GLN A 236 8.87 -0.85 -6.71
N ARG A 237 8.33 0.34 -7.03
CA ARG A 237 9.04 1.61 -6.77
C ARG A 237 8.26 2.58 -5.90
N ARG A 238 6.94 2.49 -5.88
CA ARG A 238 6.10 3.47 -5.20
C ARG A 238 6.19 3.33 -3.68
N PRO A 239 6.65 4.38 -2.94
CA PRO A 239 6.68 4.33 -1.48
C PRO A 239 5.27 4.35 -0.87
N HIS A 240 4.98 3.39 -0.01
CA HIS A 240 3.71 3.27 0.71
C HIS A 240 3.85 3.66 2.17
N SER A 241 3.16 4.71 2.60
CA SER A 241 3.23 5.17 4.00
C SER A 241 2.71 4.15 5.01
N ALA A 242 1.74 3.31 4.61
CA ALA A 242 1.21 2.25 5.47
C ALA A 242 2.18 1.05 5.61
N LEU A 243 3.21 0.97 4.76
CA LEU A 243 4.23 -0.06 4.75
C LEU A 243 5.60 0.49 5.18
N GLY A 244 5.63 1.54 6.01
CA GLY A 244 6.88 2.18 6.40
C GLY A 244 7.65 2.81 5.24
N TYR A 245 6.95 3.24 4.19
CA TYR A 245 7.50 3.76 2.93
C TYR A 245 8.24 2.72 2.06
N GLN A 246 8.13 1.44 2.36
CA GLN A 246 8.55 0.39 1.44
C GLN A 246 7.58 0.32 0.24
N SER A 247 8.05 -0.22 -0.87
CA SER A 247 7.16 -0.62 -1.97
C SER A 247 6.42 -1.92 -1.61
N PRO A 248 5.23 -2.19 -2.19
CA PRO A 248 4.48 -3.40 -1.90
C PRO A 248 5.28 -4.69 -2.09
N ALA A 249 6.04 -4.82 -3.18
CA ALA A 249 6.85 -6.00 -3.48
C ALA A 249 7.97 -6.22 -2.44
N VAL A 250 8.66 -5.17 -2.03
CA VAL A 250 9.71 -5.26 -0.98
C VAL A 250 9.09 -5.66 0.35
N PHE A 251 7.94 -5.09 0.70
CA PHE A 251 7.24 -5.47 1.92
C PHE A 251 6.78 -6.93 1.90
N ALA A 252 6.21 -7.40 0.77
CA ALA A 252 5.79 -8.78 0.60
C ALA A 252 6.95 -9.76 0.75
N ALA A 253 8.10 -9.48 0.12
CA ALA A 253 9.31 -10.29 0.25
C ALA A 253 9.80 -10.37 1.70
N ASN A 254 9.84 -9.24 2.41
CA ASN A 254 10.24 -9.20 3.81
C ASN A 254 9.28 -9.97 4.71
N LEU A 255 7.96 -9.87 4.46
CA LEU A 255 6.95 -10.58 5.22
C LEU A 255 7.07 -12.09 5.05
N THR A 256 7.33 -12.58 3.85
CA THR A 256 7.55 -13.99 3.56
C THR A 256 8.81 -14.50 4.25
N ALA A 257 9.93 -13.78 4.13
CA ALA A 257 11.19 -14.14 4.78
C ALA A 257 11.05 -14.23 6.32
N THR A 258 10.33 -13.29 6.93
CA THR A 258 10.06 -13.31 8.38
C THR A 258 9.17 -14.49 8.77
N GLY A 259 8.14 -14.79 7.98
CA GLY A 259 7.26 -15.95 8.19
C GLY A 259 8.01 -17.28 8.12
N ASP A 260 8.93 -17.42 7.18
CA ASP A 260 9.76 -18.62 7.02
C ASP A 260 10.77 -18.76 8.18
N GLN A 261 11.35 -17.65 8.66
CA GLN A 261 12.21 -17.67 9.84
C GLN A 261 11.46 -18.12 11.10
N LEU A 262 10.23 -17.64 11.30
CA LEU A 262 9.40 -18.06 12.44
C LEU A 262 9.02 -19.55 12.35
N ARG A 263 8.63 -20.06 11.19
CA ARG A 263 8.34 -21.46 10.97
C ARG A 263 9.55 -22.34 11.23
N ASN A 264 10.73 -21.94 10.76
CA ASN A 264 11.98 -22.66 11.01
C ASN A 264 12.35 -22.65 12.49
N SER A 265 12.16 -21.52 13.20
CA SER A 265 12.42 -21.43 14.64
C SER A 265 11.46 -22.30 15.47
N ASP A 266 10.20 -22.41 15.06
CA ASP A 266 9.21 -23.29 15.71
C ASP A 266 9.48 -24.76 15.46
N GLN A 267 10.01 -25.13 14.28
CA GLN A 267 10.48 -26.48 14.01
C GLN A 267 11.69 -26.86 14.86
N LEU A 268 12.60 -25.94 15.09
CA LEU A 268 13.77 -26.12 15.99
C LEU A 268 13.36 -26.17 17.47
N ARG A 269 12.24 -25.57 17.86
CA ARG A 269 11.72 -25.62 19.24
C ARG A 269 10.88 -26.86 19.54
N ARG A 270 10.46 -27.64 18.55
CA ARG A 270 9.88 -28.97 18.74
C ARG A 270 11.00 -29.93 19.05
N SER A 271 11.49 -29.87 20.30
CA SER A 271 12.36 -30.91 20.85
C SER A 271 11.69 -32.28 20.68
N PRO A 272 12.45 -33.36 20.41
CA PRO A 272 11.88 -34.69 20.34
C PRO A 272 11.14 -34.99 21.65
N VAL A 273 9.97 -35.56 21.51
CA VAL A 273 9.13 -36.05 22.61
C VAL A 273 10.02 -36.81 23.58
N ALA A 274 10.04 -36.36 24.84
CA ALA A 274 10.73 -37.12 25.89
C ALA A 274 10.21 -38.57 25.91
N PRO A 275 11.07 -39.56 26.04
CA PRO A 275 10.65 -40.95 26.12
C PRO A 275 9.66 -41.10 27.27
N PRO A 276 8.63 -41.97 27.16
CA PRO A 276 7.68 -42.21 28.25
C PRO A 276 8.41 -42.70 29.48
N ALA A 277 8.02 -42.16 30.64
CA ALA A 277 8.57 -42.54 31.93
C ALA A 277 8.39 -44.08 32.11
N PRO A 278 9.39 -44.78 32.69
CA PRO A 278 9.29 -46.20 32.90
C PRO A 278 8.13 -46.52 33.88
N HIS A 279 7.26 -47.43 33.44
CA HIS A 279 6.23 -48.00 34.30
C HIS A 279 6.87 -48.72 35.46
N GLY A 280 6.44 -48.41 36.66
CA GLY A 280 6.63 -49.29 37.82
C GLY A 280 7.36 -48.65 39.01
N VAL A 281 6.60 -48.12 39.93
CA VAL A 281 6.75 -48.47 41.38
C VAL A 281 5.36 -48.35 41.98
N GLN A 282 4.79 -49.47 42.31
CA GLN A 282 3.70 -49.61 43.26
C GLN A 282 4.28 -49.23 44.64
N THR A 283 3.77 -48.25 45.29
CA THR A 283 3.97 -48.09 46.73
C THR A 283 2.69 -48.51 47.44
N ALA A 284 2.93 -49.51 48.27
CA ALA A 284 2.03 -50.19 49.14
C ALA A 284 1.22 -49.28 50.06
N ALA A 285 0.02 -49.74 50.33
CA ALA A 285 -0.82 -49.32 51.43
C ALA A 285 -0.19 -49.59 52.79
N THR A 286 -0.39 -48.69 53.71
CA THR A 286 -0.39 -48.99 55.17
C THR A 286 -1.37 -48.04 55.81
N LEU A 287 -2.47 -48.57 56.28
CA LEU A 287 -2.82 -49.08 57.58
C LEU A 287 -3.16 -47.98 58.62
N ASN A 288 -4.47 -47.93 58.92
CA ASN A 288 -5.14 -47.92 60.22
C ASN A 288 -4.75 -46.90 61.31
N ALA A 289 -5.71 -46.04 61.73
CA ALA A 289 -6.80 -46.22 62.72
C ALA A 289 -6.27 -46.26 64.15
N PRO A 290 -7.06 -46.10 65.19
CA PRO A 290 -8.20 -45.25 65.46
C PRO A 290 -8.02 -44.50 66.81
N GLY A 291 -8.91 -43.57 67.10
CA GLY A 291 -9.01 -42.90 68.38
C GLY A 291 -10.06 -41.86 68.34
#